data_b7777e67798905f05b1b444142969289
#
_entry.id   b7777e67798905f05b1b444142969289
#
_cell.length_a   1.000
_cell.length_b   1.000
_cell.length_c   1.000
_cell.angle_alpha   90.00
_cell.angle_beta   90.00
_cell.angle_gamma   90.00
#
_symmetry.space_group_name_H-M   'P 1'
#
loop_
_entity.id
_entity.type
_entity.pdbx_description
1 polymer ?
#
loop_
_entity_poly.entity_id
_entity_poly.type
_entity_poly.pdbx_seq_one_letter_code
_entity_poly.pdbx_strand_id
1 'polypeptide(L)'
;YCTFAQVPRKVKAPYLTPEEVLKIASDGARAGCKEALFTLGDRPEMRYKAAREGLKELKQDSTLSYLHDMAELVFAETGMQPHLNPGLMDATELATLRKVSVSMGIMLESASPRLLEKGMPHYGSPDKDPALRLETIRLAGEAKIPFTSGILIGIGETRRERIESLLTLRAANVDNGHIQEIIVQNFRAKPETLMANAPEPDLNELLWTLALARIIFGPKMNIQAPPNLSPGVL
;
A
#
# COMPACT_ATOMS: atom_id res chain seq x y z
N TYR A 1 -1.40 4.38 -11.28
CA TYR A 1 -0.66 5.11 -12.31
C TYR A 1 0.50 4.33 -12.91
N CYS A 2 1.13 3.41 -12.16
CA CYS A 2 2.30 2.67 -12.58
C CYS A 2 2.02 1.63 -13.69
N THR A 3 3.09 1.15 -14.33
CA THR A 3 3.00 0.25 -15.49
C THR A 3 2.39 -1.12 -15.19
N PHE A 4 2.31 -1.51 -13.93
CA PHE A 4 1.69 -2.75 -13.45
C PHE A 4 0.30 -2.56 -12.80
N ALA A 5 -0.32 -1.38 -12.95
CA ALA A 5 -1.68 -1.10 -12.52
C ALA A 5 -2.67 -1.13 -13.69
N GLN A 6 -3.87 -1.64 -13.45
CA GLN A 6 -4.98 -1.53 -14.40
C GLN A 6 -5.56 -0.12 -14.38
N VAL A 7 -6.00 0.37 -15.56
CA VAL A 7 -6.65 1.68 -15.65
C VAL A 7 -8.15 1.57 -15.32
N PRO A 8 -8.78 2.58 -14.69
CA PRO A 8 -10.17 2.54 -14.23
C PRO A 8 -11.20 2.20 -15.31
N ARG A 9 -10.96 2.58 -16.56
CA ARG A 9 -11.85 2.25 -17.70
C ARG A 9 -11.98 0.75 -18.02
N LYS A 10 -11.07 -0.06 -17.45
CA LYS A 10 -11.06 -1.52 -17.63
C LYS A 10 -11.70 -2.28 -16.46
N VAL A 11 -12.08 -1.58 -15.41
CA VAL A 11 -12.76 -2.17 -14.25
C VAL A 11 -14.27 -1.89 -14.31
N LYS A 12 -15.07 -2.74 -13.69
CA LYS A 12 -16.53 -2.63 -13.68
C LYS A 12 -16.99 -1.32 -13.01
N ALA A 13 -16.37 -0.99 -11.89
CA ALA A 13 -16.60 0.25 -11.17
C ALA A 13 -15.30 0.69 -10.49
N PRO A 14 -15.03 2.00 -10.35
CA PRO A 14 -13.82 2.50 -9.70
C PRO A 14 -13.83 2.31 -8.18
N TYR A 15 -15.00 2.22 -7.57
CA TYR A 15 -15.21 2.00 -6.13
C TYR A 15 -16.22 0.89 -5.91
N LEU A 16 -16.05 0.15 -4.83
CA LEU A 16 -17.08 -0.73 -4.28
C LEU A 16 -18.19 0.12 -3.65
N THR A 17 -19.42 -0.36 -3.65
CA THR A 17 -20.51 0.29 -2.91
C THR A 17 -20.40 0.01 -1.42
N PRO A 18 -21.07 0.79 -0.53
CA PRO A 18 -21.08 0.51 0.91
C PRO A 18 -21.54 -0.90 1.24
N GLU A 19 -22.54 -1.42 0.52
CA GLU A 19 -23.07 -2.77 0.69
C GLU A 19 -22.05 -3.85 0.31
N GLU A 20 -21.30 -3.63 -0.78
CA GLU A 20 -20.23 -4.53 -1.22
C GLU A 20 -19.08 -4.54 -0.21
N VAL A 21 -18.68 -3.36 0.30
CA VAL A 21 -17.65 -3.23 1.36
C VAL A 21 -18.09 -3.96 2.61
N LEU A 22 -19.31 -3.70 3.09
CA LEU A 22 -19.84 -4.31 4.30
C LEU A 22 -20.00 -5.82 4.15
N LYS A 23 -20.43 -6.30 2.98
CA LYS A 23 -20.50 -7.73 2.70
C LYS A 23 -19.13 -8.40 2.83
N ILE A 24 -18.10 -7.85 2.23
CA ILE A 24 -16.71 -8.39 2.30
C ILE A 24 -16.24 -8.41 3.76
N ALA A 25 -16.42 -7.31 4.49
CA ALA A 25 -16.01 -7.20 5.88
C ALA A 25 -16.76 -8.20 6.76
N SER A 26 -18.08 -8.35 6.59
CA SER A 26 -18.91 -9.31 7.35
C SER A 26 -18.50 -10.76 7.07
N ASP A 27 -18.18 -11.08 5.81
CA ASP A 27 -17.68 -12.42 5.45
C ASP A 27 -16.32 -12.68 6.13
N GLY A 28 -15.43 -11.70 6.16
CA GLY A 28 -14.15 -11.76 6.87
C GLY A 28 -14.32 -11.92 8.38
N ALA A 29 -15.20 -11.15 9.00
CA ALA A 29 -15.49 -11.25 10.44
C ALA A 29 -16.03 -12.64 10.81
N ARG A 30 -16.94 -13.22 10.01
CA ARG A 30 -17.42 -14.60 10.20
C ARG A 30 -16.32 -15.65 10.03
N ALA A 31 -15.35 -15.39 9.18
CA ALA A 31 -14.17 -16.24 9.02
C ALA A 31 -13.13 -16.08 10.15
N GLY A 32 -13.38 -15.18 11.12
CA GLY A 32 -12.50 -14.95 12.26
C GLY A 32 -11.42 -13.90 12.05
N CYS A 33 -11.44 -13.14 10.94
CA CYS A 33 -10.54 -12.01 10.71
C CYS A 33 -10.76 -10.94 11.79
N LYS A 34 -9.69 -10.26 12.18
CA LYS A 34 -9.69 -9.19 13.19
C LYS A 34 -9.48 -7.80 12.58
N GLU A 35 -8.88 -7.75 11.42
CA GLU A 35 -8.52 -6.52 10.73
C GLU A 35 -9.14 -6.48 9.33
N ALA A 36 -9.57 -5.30 8.91
CA ALA A 36 -10.02 -5.00 7.57
C ALA A 36 -9.00 -4.10 6.89
N LEU A 37 -8.26 -4.65 5.92
CA LEU A 37 -7.28 -3.91 5.14
C LEU A 37 -7.94 -3.18 3.97
N PHE A 38 -7.94 -1.85 4.02
CA PHE A 38 -8.37 -0.98 2.94
C PHE A 38 -7.16 -0.57 2.08
N THR A 39 -7.04 -1.18 0.92
CA THR A 39 -5.99 -0.87 -0.06
C THR A 39 -6.61 -0.31 -1.32
N LEU A 40 -6.18 0.88 -1.74
CA LEU A 40 -6.76 1.60 -2.86
C LEU A 40 -5.70 2.35 -3.68
N GLY A 41 -6.13 2.87 -4.83
CA GLY A 41 -5.31 3.77 -5.62
C GLY A 41 -5.20 5.16 -4.97
N ASP A 42 -4.04 5.80 -5.16
CA ASP A 42 -3.80 7.15 -4.67
C ASP A 42 -4.62 8.16 -5.48
N ARG A 43 -5.58 8.81 -4.83
CA ARG A 43 -6.44 9.89 -5.36
C ARG A 43 -6.80 9.74 -6.85
N PRO A 44 -7.44 8.63 -7.25
CA PRO A 44 -7.73 8.37 -8.66
C PRO A 44 -8.62 9.46 -9.28
N GLU A 45 -9.42 10.18 -8.47
CA GLU A 45 -10.23 11.31 -8.89
C GLU A 45 -9.42 12.48 -9.47
N MET A 46 -8.18 12.65 -9.05
CA MET A 46 -7.29 13.68 -9.59
C MET A 46 -6.96 13.45 -11.07
N ARG A 47 -6.97 12.20 -11.50
CA ARG A 47 -6.55 11.79 -12.83
C ARG A 47 -7.67 11.25 -13.72
N TYR A 48 -8.61 10.50 -13.14
CA TYR A 48 -9.59 9.74 -13.91
C TYR A 48 -11.01 10.28 -13.76
N LYS A 49 -11.66 10.55 -14.92
CA LYS A 49 -13.06 10.99 -14.97
C LYS A 49 -14.00 9.97 -14.32
N ALA A 50 -13.79 8.67 -14.59
CA ALA A 50 -14.61 7.61 -14.01
C ALA A 50 -14.58 7.62 -12.47
N ALA A 51 -13.41 7.91 -11.86
CA ALA A 51 -13.32 8.01 -10.40
C ALA A 51 -14.13 9.21 -9.87
N ARG A 52 -14.06 10.37 -10.54
CA ARG A 52 -14.88 11.54 -10.15
C ARG A 52 -16.39 11.27 -10.29
N GLU A 53 -16.79 10.59 -11.34
CA GLU A 53 -18.19 10.19 -11.55
C GLU A 53 -18.65 9.20 -10.48
N GLY A 54 -17.84 8.18 -10.16
CA GLY A 54 -18.16 7.24 -9.10
C GLY A 54 -18.27 7.89 -7.72
N LEU A 55 -17.39 8.84 -7.35
CA LEU A 55 -17.52 9.60 -6.10
C LEU A 55 -18.81 10.43 -6.07
N LYS A 56 -19.16 11.05 -7.20
CA LYS A 56 -20.43 11.82 -7.29
C LYS A 56 -21.66 10.93 -7.07
N GLU A 57 -21.68 9.74 -7.64
CA GLU A 57 -22.75 8.75 -7.42
C GLU A 57 -22.84 8.33 -5.95
N LEU A 58 -21.68 8.16 -5.30
CA LEU A 58 -21.55 7.84 -3.87
C LEU A 58 -21.78 9.06 -2.96
N LYS A 59 -22.01 10.28 -3.53
CA LYS A 59 -22.15 11.55 -2.81
C LYS A 59 -20.94 11.87 -1.92
N GLN A 60 -19.76 11.60 -2.44
CA GLN A 60 -18.48 11.80 -1.76
C GLN A 60 -17.63 12.86 -2.46
N ASP A 61 -16.90 13.65 -1.67
CA ASP A 61 -16.05 14.74 -2.18
C ASP A 61 -14.67 14.20 -2.66
N SER A 62 -14.18 13.13 -2.03
CA SER A 62 -12.88 12.56 -2.32
C SER A 62 -12.82 11.07 -2.02
N THR A 63 -11.80 10.39 -2.57
CA THR A 63 -11.48 9.00 -2.21
C THR A 63 -11.22 8.85 -0.71
N LEU A 64 -10.56 9.83 -0.07
CA LEU A 64 -10.25 9.76 1.36
C LEU A 64 -11.48 9.97 2.24
N SER A 65 -12.46 10.84 1.84
CA SER A 65 -13.72 10.97 2.57
C SER A 65 -14.53 9.66 2.49
N TYR A 66 -14.59 9.05 1.31
CA TYR A 66 -15.24 7.75 1.15
C TYR A 66 -14.57 6.65 1.97
N LEU A 67 -13.24 6.63 1.98
CA LEU A 67 -12.48 5.69 2.81
C LEU A 67 -12.78 5.86 4.31
N HIS A 68 -12.84 7.11 4.79
CA HIS A 68 -13.20 7.42 6.17
C HIS A 68 -14.56 6.81 6.53
N ASP A 69 -15.58 7.09 5.73
CA ASP A 69 -16.95 6.62 6.00
C ASP A 69 -17.04 5.09 5.93
N MET A 70 -16.34 4.45 5.01
CA MET A 70 -16.31 2.98 4.91
C MET A 70 -15.56 2.33 6.06
N ALA A 71 -14.48 2.93 6.55
CA ALA A 71 -13.76 2.44 7.72
C ALA A 71 -14.63 2.52 8.99
N GLU A 72 -15.31 3.65 9.19
CA GLU A 72 -16.25 3.83 10.30
C GLU A 72 -17.39 2.82 10.23
N LEU A 73 -18.01 2.64 9.05
CA LEU A 73 -19.09 1.69 8.81
C LEU A 73 -18.64 0.25 9.14
N VAL A 74 -17.49 -0.18 8.62
CA VAL A 74 -16.99 -1.53 8.85
C VAL A 74 -16.72 -1.78 10.33
N PHE A 75 -16.12 -0.84 11.03
CA PHE A 75 -15.89 -0.98 12.46
C PHE A 75 -17.19 -1.06 13.25
N ALA A 76 -18.14 -0.18 12.95
CA ALA A 76 -19.45 -0.14 13.65
C ALA A 76 -20.25 -1.44 13.46
N GLU A 77 -20.29 -1.97 12.23
CA GLU A 77 -21.15 -3.10 11.89
C GLU A 77 -20.51 -4.48 12.15
N THR A 78 -19.19 -4.57 12.16
CA THR A 78 -18.47 -5.86 12.24
C THR A 78 -17.51 -5.98 13.41
N GLY A 79 -17.11 -4.88 14.02
CA GLY A 79 -16.06 -4.84 15.04
C GLY A 79 -14.65 -5.10 14.49
N MET A 80 -14.49 -5.28 13.17
CA MET A 80 -13.16 -5.43 12.56
C MET A 80 -12.40 -4.11 12.60
N GLN A 81 -11.12 -4.19 12.91
CA GLN A 81 -10.26 -3.02 13.04
C GLN A 81 -9.76 -2.55 11.67
N PRO A 82 -10.05 -1.31 11.23
CA PRO A 82 -9.59 -0.83 9.94
C PRO A 82 -8.09 -0.55 9.94
N HIS A 83 -7.39 -1.06 8.90
CA HIS A 83 -6.05 -0.67 8.49
C HIS A 83 -6.13 0.04 7.14
N LEU A 84 -5.63 1.28 7.04
CA LEU A 84 -5.83 2.13 5.86
C LEU A 84 -4.54 2.35 5.07
N ASN A 85 -4.56 2.02 3.79
CA ASN A 85 -3.45 2.21 2.86
C ASN A 85 -3.92 2.95 1.59
N PRO A 86 -4.22 4.27 1.69
CA PRO A 86 -4.77 5.05 0.57
C PRO A 86 -3.71 5.70 -0.33
N GLY A 87 -2.42 5.55 -0.06
CA GLY A 87 -1.35 6.26 -0.72
C GLY A 87 -0.84 7.47 0.07
N LEU A 88 -0.46 8.53 -0.64
CA LEU A 88 0.10 9.75 -0.02
C LEU A 88 -0.94 10.43 0.88
N MET A 89 -0.48 10.90 2.04
CA MET A 89 -1.30 11.63 3.01
C MET A 89 -0.50 12.78 3.61
N ASP A 90 -1.16 13.92 3.79
CA ASP A 90 -0.65 15.01 4.61
C ASP A 90 -1.01 14.85 6.10
N ALA A 91 -0.54 15.76 6.93
CA ALA A 91 -0.78 15.71 8.38
C ALA A 91 -2.27 15.81 8.75
N THR A 92 -3.06 16.58 8.00
CA THR A 92 -4.51 16.76 8.24
C THR A 92 -5.27 15.49 7.89
N GLU A 93 -4.94 14.89 6.76
CA GLU A 93 -5.51 13.64 6.28
C GLU A 93 -5.20 12.48 7.23
N LEU A 94 -3.94 12.37 7.67
CA LEU A 94 -3.52 11.40 8.68
C LEU A 94 -4.31 11.58 9.99
N ALA A 95 -4.44 12.81 10.48
CA ALA A 95 -5.20 13.09 11.70
C ALA A 95 -6.69 12.77 11.56
N THR A 96 -7.27 12.96 10.38
CA THR A 96 -8.67 12.63 10.09
C THR A 96 -8.88 11.12 10.04
N LEU A 97 -8.10 10.41 9.27
CA LEU A 97 -8.21 8.95 9.12
C LEU A 97 -7.83 8.19 10.39
N ARG A 98 -6.97 8.76 11.25
CA ARG A 98 -6.62 8.18 12.55
C ARG A 98 -7.81 7.98 13.47
N LYS A 99 -8.88 8.76 13.30
CA LYS A 99 -10.10 8.65 14.12
C LYS A 99 -10.88 7.36 13.86
N VAL A 100 -10.74 6.80 12.66
CA VAL A 100 -11.49 5.63 12.19
C VAL A 100 -10.60 4.42 11.88
N SER A 101 -9.31 4.46 12.27
CA SER A 101 -8.38 3.34 12.02
C SER A 101 -7.46 3.06 13.19
N VAL A 102 -7.06 1.82 13.34
CA VAL A 102 -6.09 1.38 14.36
C VAL A 102 -4.64 1.52 13.87
N SER A 103 -4.44 1.42 12.58
CA SER A 103 -3.14 1.52 11.91
C SER A 103 -3.30 1.99 10.47
N MET A 104 -2.22 2.45 9.88
CA MET A 104 -2.16 2.86 8.47
C MET A 104 -0.89 2.34 7.81
N GLY A 105 -0.78 2.51 6.50
CA GLY A 105 0.40 2.12 5.76
C GLY A 105 0.56 2.85 4.44
N ILE A 106 1.79 2.85 3.97
CA ILE A 106 2.17 3.14 2.59
C ILE A 106 3.42 2.34 2.25
N MET A 107 3.37 1.60 1.16
CA MET A 107 4.57 0.91 0.68
C MET A 107 5.55 1.94 0.10
N LEU A 108 6.78 2.01 0.63
CA LEU A 108 7.83 2.80 -0.01
C LEU A 108 8.09 2.28 -1.44
N GLU A 109 7.94 1.00 -1.64
CA GLU A 109 8.25 0.23 -2.84
C GLU A 109 9.73 0.27 -3.19
N SER A 110 10.31 1.46 -3.40
CA SER A 110 11.75 1.65 -3.61
C SER A 110 12.15 3.07 -3.22
N ALA A 111 13.34 3.24 -2.70
CA ALA A 111 13.96 4.55 -2.48
C ALA A 111 14.68 5.08 -3.74
N SER A 112 14.73 4.31 -4.83
CA SER A 112 15.44 4.67 -6.04
C SER A 112 14.62 5.61 -6.94
N PRO A 113 15.05 6.86 -7.17
CA PRO A 113 14.40 7.76 -8.11
C PRO A 113 14.54 7.30 -9.57
N ARG A 114 15.50 6.41 -9.87
CA ARG A 114 15.70 5.83 -11.21
C ARG A 114 14.44 5.13 -11.73
N LEU A 115 13.63 4.53 -10.84
CA LEU A 115 12.41 3.85 -11.24
C LEU A 115 11.31 4.80 -11.75
N LEU A 116 11.47 6.11 -11.58
CA LEU A 116 10.59 7.16 -12.14
C LEU A 116 11.00 7.60 -13.54
N GLU A 117 12.19 7.21 -14.01
CA GLU A 117 12.71 7.61 -15.31
C GLU A 117 11.90 7.01 -16.46
N LYS A 118 12.01 7.62 -17.66
CA LYS A 118 11.31 7.12 -18.85
C LYS A 118 11.68 5.68 -19.17
N GLY A 119 10.69 4.84 -19.32
CA GLY A 119 10.86 3.41 -19.56
C GLY A 119 10.91 2.54 -18.29
N MET A 120 10.97 3.16 -17.12
CA MET A 120 10.95 2.46 -15.82
C MET A 120 9.52 2.28 -15.27
N PRO A 121 9.31 1.35 -14.33
CA PRO A 121 7.96 0.94 -13.88
C PRO A 121 7.11 2.05 -13.28
N HIS A 122 7.72 3.00 -12.61
CA HIS A 122 7.03 4.12 -11.97
C HIS A 122 6.94 5.38 -12.84
N TYR A 123 7.37 5.29 -14.10
CA TYR A 123 7.30 6.44 -15.02
C TYR A 123 5.87 6.98 -15.13
N GLY A 124 5.71 8.29 -14.97
CA GLY A 124 4.41 8.96 -15.00
C GLY A 124 3.51 8.72 -13.78
N SER A 125 4.07 8.23 -12.68
CA SER A 125 3.39 7.98 -11.40
C SER A 125 3.97 8.87 -10.29
N PRO A 126 3.53 10.13 -10.18
CA PRO A 126 4.10 11.08 -9.20
C PRO A 126 3.90 10.62 -7.76
N ASP A 127 2.86 9.83 -7.50
CA ASP A 127 2.58 9.19 -6.21
C ASP A 127 3.63 8.13 -5.81
N LYS A 128 4.52 7.75 -6.73
CA LYS A 128 5.62 6.80 -6.49
C LYS A 128 6.95 7.48 -6.21
N ASP A 129 6.99 8.81 -6.14
CA ASP A 129 8.18 9.53 -5.73
C ASP A 129 8.59 9.12 -4.30
N PRO A 130 9.81 8.57 -4.12
CA PRO A 130 10.26 8.12 -2.80
C PRO A 130 10.25 9.24 -1.75
N ALA A 131 10.54 10.49 -2.13
CA ALA A 131 10.55 11.61 -1.21
C ALA A 131 9.15 11.88 -0.64
N LEU A 132 8.11 11.83 -1.48
CA LEU A 132 6.73 12.04 -1.04
C LEU A 132 6.23 10.90 -0.14
N ARG A 133 6.61 9.66 -0.46
CA ARG A 133 6.26 8.49 0.36
C ARG A 133 6.95 8.51 1.72
N LEU A 134 8.22 8.88 1.75
CA LEU A 134 8.97 9.06 3.00
C LEU A 134 8.40 10.19 3.85
N GLU A 135 7.92 11.26 3.23
CA GLU A 135 7.25 12.35 3.95
C GLU A 135 5.96 11.87 4.62
N THR A 136 5.12 11.09 3.93
CA THR A 136 3.94 10.47 4.55
C THR A 136 4.32 9.55 5.72
N ILE A 137 5.38 8.73 5.58
CA ILE A 137 5.89 7.87 6.66
C ILE A 137 6.36 8.71 7.85
N ARG A 138 7.09 9.80 7.59
CA ARG A 138 7.58 10.71 8.63
C ARG A 138 6.43 11.37 9.40
N LEU A 139 5.45 11.91 8.69
CA LEU A 139 4.25 12.54 9.27
C LEU A 139 3.43 11.55 10.11
N ALA A 140 3.30 10.30 9.64
CA ALA A 140 2.65 9.25 10.42
C ALA A 140 3.38 8.97 11.74
N GLY A 141 4.72 9.00 11.73
CA GLY A 141 5.55 8.87 12.92
C GLY A 141 5.35 10.01 13.91
N GLU A 142 5.33 11.25 13.45
CA GLU A 142 5.04 12.42 14.29
C GLU A 142 3.64 12.35 14.93
N ALA A 143 2.67 11.85 14.15
CA ALA A 143 1.31 11.62 14.64
C ALA A 143 1.16 10.36 15.50
N LYS A 144 2.24 9.61 15.74
CA LYS A 144 2.27 8.35 16.52
C LYS A 144 1.27 7.31 16.03
N ILE A 145 1.12 7.20 14.72
CA ILE A 145 0.24 6.22 14.08
C ILE A 145 1.03 4.92 13.89
N PRO A 146 0.55 3.77 14.41
CA PRO A 146 1.13 2.48 14.05
C PRO A 146 1.10 2.31 12.53
N PHE A 147 2.27 2.08 11.92
CA PHE A 147 2.42 2.19 10.48
C PHE A 147 3.04 0.95 9.86
N THR A 148 2.63 0.61 8.66
CA THR A 148 3.19 -0.48 7.86
C THR A 148 3.83 0.10 6.60
N SER A 149 5.02 -0.36 6.27
CA SER A 149 5.69 0.00 5.02
C SER A 149 6.50 -1.18 4.48
N GLY A 150 7.12 -1.00 3.34
CA GLY A 150 7.93 -2.07 2.75
C GLY A 150 8.43 -1.75 1.36
N ILE A 151 8.99 -2.76 0.72
CA ILE A 151 9.57 -2.67 -0.62
C ILE A 151 8.90 -3.64 -1.58
N LEU A 152 8.96 -3.31 -2.87
CA LEU A 152 8.51 -4.16 -3.97
C LEU A 152 9.74 -4.58 -4.78
N ILE A 153 9.93 -5.91 -4.92
CA ILE A 153 11.07 -6.47 -5.66
C ILE A 153 10.63 -7.07 -6.99
N GLY A 154 11.56 -7.05 -7.98
CA GLY A 154 11.33 -7.62 -9.31
C GLY A 154 10.72 -6.65 -10.31
N ILE A 155 10.74 -5.35 -10.04
CA ILE A 155 10.25 -4.30 -10.95
C ILE A 155 11.39 -3.61 -11.73
N GLY A 156 12.61 -4.14 -11.68
CA GLY A 156 13.77 -3.59 -12.37
C GLY A 156 14.77 -2.86 -11.47
N GLU A 157 14.56 -2.90 -10.17
CA GLU A 157 15.51 -2.46 -9.15
C GLU A 157 16.68 -3.43 -9.03
N THR A 158 17.83 -2.94 -8.59
CA THR A 158 19.01 -3.74 -8.28
C THR A 158 18.99 -4.20 -6.81
N ARG A 159 19.78 -5.21 -6.46
CA ARG A 159 19.98 -5.62 -5.06
C ARG A 159 20.50 -4.48 -4.19
N ARG A 160 21.36 -3.61 -4.74
CA ARG A 160 21.84 -2.42 -4.03
C ARG A 160 20.71 -1.46 -3.70
N GLU A 161 19.82 -1.18 -4.65
CA GLU A 161 18.64 -0.33 -4.42
C GLU A 161 17.67 -0.92 -3.40
N ARG A 162 17.56 -2.26 -3.31
CA ARG A 162 16.80 -2.92 -2.23
C ARG A 162 17.42 -2.69 -0.85
N ILE A 163 18.76 -2.82 -0.75
CA ILE A 163 19.50 -2.53 0.50
C ILE A 163 19.27 -1.08 0.90
N GLU A 164 19.46 -0.14 -0.02
CA GLU A 164 19.28 1.30 0.21
C GLU A 164 17.84 1.61 0.65
N SER A 165 16.84 0.99 0.03
CA SER A 165 15.42 1.16 0.40
C SER A 165 15.11 0.66 1.81
N LEU A 166 15.61 -0.51 2.20
CA LEU A 166 15.45 -1.05 3.55
C LEU A 166 16.17 -0.21 4.60
N LEU A 167 17.38 0.28 4.32
CA LEU A 167 18.11 1.19 5.21
C LEU A 167 17.39 2.53 5.35
N THR A 168 16.79 3.05 4.29
CA THR A 168 15.98 4.27 4.33
C THR A 168 14.75 4.10 5.21
N LEU A 169 14.03 2.99 5.11
CA LEU A 169 12.90 2.67 5.99
C LEU A 169 13.35 2.51 7.45
N ARG A 170 14.50 1.87 7.68
CA ARG A 170 15.06 1.78 9.03
C ARG A 170 15.36 3.16 9.60
N ALA A 171 15.97 4.05 8.81
CA ALA A 171 16.26 5.43 9.23
C ALA A 171 14.96 6.19 9.56
N ALA A 172 13.92 6.09 8.72
CA ALA A 172 12.62 6.71 8.96
C ALA A 172 11.93 6.24 10.25
N ASN A 173 12.27 5.03 10.72
CA ASN A 173 11.72 4.47 11.96
C ASN A 173 12.49 4.85 13.23
N VAL A 174 13.70 5.38 13.10
CA VAL A 174 14.59 5.59 14.28
C VAL A 174 14.00 6.58 15.27
N ASP A 175 13.46 7.70 14.79
CA ASP A 175 13.02 8.80 15.65
C ASP A 175 11.71 8.51 16.39
N ASN A 176 10.78 7.80 15.75
CA ASN A 176 9.42 7.61 16.25
C ASN A 176 9.08 6.17 16.63
N GLY A 177 9.79 5.17 16.11
CA GLY A 177 9.53 3.75 16.36
C GLY A 177 8.15 3.29 15.94
N HIS A 178 7.53 3.95 14.98
CA HIS A 178 6.12 3.78 14.60
C HIS A 178 5.88 2.71 13.53
N ILE A 179 6.91 2.31 12.79
CA ILE A 179 6.80 1.24 11.80
C ILE A 179 6.76 -0.10 12.55
N GLN A 180 5.59 -0.72 12.53
CA GLN A 180 5.33 -1.98 13.22
C GLN A 180 5.63 -3.22 12.36
N GLU A 181 5.69 -3.03 11.04
CA GLU A 181 5.87 -4.12 10.09
C GLU A 181 6.56 -3.65 8.82
N ILE A 182 7.47 -4.50 8.32
CA ILE A 182 8.14 -4.35 7.02
C ILE A 182 7.67 -5.46 6.08
N ILE A 183 7.05 -5.07 4.97
CA ILE A 183 6.56 -5.99 3.95
C ILE A 183 7.56 -6.07 2.80
N VAL A 184 7.97 -7.27 2.43
CA VAL A 184 8.71 -7.54 1.19
C VAL A 184 7.75 -8.16 0.19
N GLN A 185 7.29 -7.35 -0.76
CA GLN A 185 6.42 -7.81 -1.84
C GLN A 185 7.25 -8.24 -3.05
N ASN A 186 6.93 -9.38 -3.63
CA ASN A 186 7.45 -9.77 -4.93
C ASN A 186 6.47 -9.40 -6.04
N PHE A 187 7.00 -8.80 -7.11
CA PHE A 187 6.23 -8.48 -8.30
C PHE A 187 5.57 -9.72 -8.88
N ARG A 188 4.31 -9.57 -9.30
CA ARG A 188 3.58 -10.56 -10.10
C ARG A 188 3.01 -9.89 -11.34
N ALA A 189 3.30 -10.48 -12.48
CA ALA A 189 2.79 -10.03 -13.76
C ALA A 189 1.27 -10.20 -13.81
N LYS A 190 0.57 -9.13 -14.16
CA LYS A 190 -0.91 -9.16 -14.25
C LYS A 190 -1.34 -8.96 -15.70
N PRO A 191 -2.31 -9.74 -16.18
CA PRO A 191 -2.92 -9.50 -17.50
C PRO A 191 -3.38 -8.06 -17.65
N GLU A 192 -3.40 -7.56 -18.88
CA GLU A 192 -3.88 -6.22 -19.25
C GLU A 192 -3.08 -5.03 -18.65
N THR A 193 -1.90 -5.28 -18.10
CA THR A 193 -0.96 -4.24 -17.70
C THR A 193 0.21 -4.12 -18.69
N LEU A 194 0.96 -3.03 -18.65
CA LEU A 194 2.17 -2.88 -19.49
C LEU A 194 3.27 -3.88 -19.13
N MET A 195 3.24 -4.42 -17.91
CA MET A 195 4.19 -5.42 -17.40
C MET A 195 3.62 -6.84 -17.39
N ALA A 196 2.60 -7.13 -18.18
CA ALA A 196 1.96 -8.47 -18.23
C ALA A 196 2.93 -9.61 -18.61
N ASN A 197 4.01 -9.30 -19.33
CA ASN A 197 5.04 -10.26 -19.75
C ASN A 197 6.40 -9.98 -19.12
N ALA A 198 6.48 -9.14 -18.09
CA ALA A 198 7.74 -8.87 -17.41
C ALA A 198 8.14 -10.10 -16.56
N PRO A 199 9.46 -10.39 -16.46
CA PRO A 199 9.94 -11.49 -15.63
C PRO A 199 9.61 -11.23 -14.14
N GLU A 200 9.18 -12.28 -13.47
CA GLU A 200 8.95 -12.27 -12.03
C GLU A 200 10.22 -12.64 -11.27
N PRO A 201 10.46 -12.09 -10.08
CA PRO A 201 11.60 -12.49 -9.25
C PRO A 201 11.43 -13.96 -8.79
N ASP A 202 12.51 -14.70 -8.77
CA ASP A 202 12.49 -16.07 -8.28
C ASP A 202 12.44 -16.12 -6.72
N LEU A 203 12.22 -17.32 -6.19
CA LEU A 203 12.13 -17.54 -4.75
C LEU A 203 13.43 -17.14 -4.02
N ASN A 204 14.60 -17.36 -4.63
CA ASN A 204 15.87 -17.04 -4.00
C ASN A 204 16.04 -15.53 -3.82
N GLU A 205 15.57 -14.72 -4.78
CA GLU A 205 15.55 -13.26 -4.65
C GLU A 205 14.65 -12.80 -3.51
N LEU A 206 13.49 -13.43 -3.33
CA LEU A 206 12.60 -13.15 -2.21
C LEU A 206 13.25 -13.54 -0.88
N LEU A 207 13.76 -14.77 -0.75
CA LEU A 207 14.40 -15.27 0.47
C LEU A 207 15.63 -14.45 0.84
N TRP A 208 16.46 -14.08 -0.15
CA TRP A 208 17.61 -13.22 0.06
C TRP A 208 17.18 -11.86 0.62
N THR A 209 16.14 -11.27 0.06
CA THR A 209 15.64 -9.96 0.51
C THR A 209 15.02 -10.02 1.91
N LEU A 210 14.29 -11.10 2.24
CA LEU A 210 13.76 -11.34 3.58
C LEU A 210 14.86 -11.50 4.62
N ALA A 211 15.91 -12.29 4.31
CA ALA A 211 17.08 -12.46 5.18
C ALA A 211 17.79 -11.12 5.40
N LEU A 212 17.97 -10.33 4.33
CA LEU A 212 18.54 -8.99 4.41
C LEU A 212 17.70 -8.06 5.30
N ALA A 213 16.39 -8.04 5.11
CA ALA A 213 15.48 -7.25 5.94
C ALA A 213 15.60 -7.66 7.43
N ARG A 214 15.68 -8.96 7.71
CA ARG A 214 15.90 -9.48 9.08
C ARG A 214 17.21 -9.00 9.69
N ILE A 215 18.29 -8.97 8.91
CA ILE A 215 19.59 -8.44 9.37
C ILE A 215 19.52 -6.95 9.66
N ILE A 216 18.87 -6.17 8.77
CA ILE A 216 18.76 -4.71 8.90
C ILE A 216 17.89 -4.31 10.08
N PHE A 217 16.72 -4.92 10.25
CA PHE A 217 15.72 -4.52 11.27
C PHE A 217 15.85 -5.29 12.59
N GLY A 218 16.64 -6.35 12.62
CA GLY A 218 16.84 -7.17 13.83
C GLY A 218 15.66 -8.10 14.15
N PRO A 219 15.74 -8.85 15.27
CA PRO A 219 14.82 -9.96 15.55
C PRO A 219 13.40 -9.53 15.94
N LYS A 220 13.21 -8.30 16.41
CA LYS A 220 11.93 -7.84 16.96
C LYS A 220 10.96 -7.27 15.92
N MET A 221 11.47 -6.85 14.75
CA MET A 221 10.62 -6.29 13.69
C MET A 221 9.77 -7.39 13.05
N ASN A 222 8.48 -7.13 12.86
CA ASN A 222 7.65 -7.99 12.03
C ASN A 222 8.05 -7.82 10.57
N ILE A 223 8.40 -8.93 9.92
CA ILE A 223 8.73 -8.95 8.49
C ILE A 223 7.76 -9.89 7.80
N GLN A 224 7.01 -9.36 6.86
CA GLN A 224 5.98 -10.09 6.13
C GLN A 224 6.41 -10.34 4.68
N ALA A 225 6.20 -11.57 4.22
CA ALA A 225 6.09 -11.92 2.81
C ALA A 225 4.64 -12.29 2.52
N PRO A 226 3.90 -11.54 1.69
CA PRO A 226 2.49 -11.83 1.43
C PRO A 226 2.31 -13.21 0.79
N PRO A 227 1.59 -14.17 1.43
CA PRO A 227 1.50 -15.55 0.96
C PRO A 227 0.76 -15.67 -0.37
N ASN A 228 -0.18 -14.78 -0.66
CA ASN A 228 -0.91 -14.73 -1.92
C ASN A 228 -0.03 -14.35 -3.13
N LEU A 229 1.16 -13.81 -2.91
CA LEU A 229 2.13 -13.51 -3.97
C LEU A 229 3.12 -14.65 -4.22
N SER A 230 3.12 -15.68 -3.38
CA SER A 230 3.99 -16.86 -3.53
C SER A 230 3.22 -18.15 -3.17
N PRO A 231 2.10 -18.43 -3.86
CA PRO A 231 1.26 -19.59 -3.51
C PRO A 231 2.04 -20.90 -3.66
N GLY A 232 1.97 -21.76 -2.63
CA GLY A 232 2.60 -23.07 -2.60
C GLY A 232 4.09 -23.08 -2.28
N VAL A 233 4.69 -21.94 -1.93
CA VAL A 233 6.15 -21.83 -1.63
C VAL A 233 6.43 -21.23 -0.24
N LEU A 234 5.44 -20.65 0.41
CA LEU A 234 5.50 -20.10 1.77
C LEU A 234 4.47 -20.75 2.67
#